data_3865400367e5bb44a221062ad47e7832
#
_entry.id   3865400367e5bb44a221062ad47e7832
#
_cell.length_a   1.000
_cell.length_b   1.000
_cell.length_c   1.000
_cell.angle_alpha   90.00
_cell.angle_beta   90.00
_cell.angle_gamma   90.00
#
_symmetry.space_group_name_H-M   'P 1'
#
loop_
_entity.id
_entity.type
_entity.pdbx_description
1 polymer ?
#
loop_
_entity_poly.entity_id
_entity_poly.type
_entity_poly.pdbx_seq_one_letter_code
_entity_poly.pdbx_strand_id
1 'polypeptide(L)'
;KLFGEVDVVASSKEANFSYIPKGYTVPDDVDYFHFTSNNTIYGTEMRFDPDVNVPLVADMSSDIFSRPIDISKYDIIYAGAQKNLAPAGVTLAIVRVDALGHVDRPIPTMLNYATHN
;
A
#
# COMPACT_ATOMS: atom_id res chain seq x y z
N LYS A 1 -9.11 0.78 12.00
CA LYS A 1 -10.23 0.40 12.89
C LYS A 1 -11.29 1.51 13.11
N LEU A 2 -11.04 2.75 12.70
CA LEU A 2 -12.06 3.81 12.75
C LEU A 2 -13.04 3.73 11.57
N PHE A 3 -12.61 3.19 10.44
CA PHE A 3 -13.36 3.20 9.19
C PHE A 3 -13.61 1.81 8.61
N GLY A 4 -13.08 0.75 9.23
CA GLY A 4 -13.25 -0.62 8.78
C GLY A 4 -12.61 -1.64 9.73
N GLU A 5 -12.77 -2.91 9.43
CA GLU A 5 -12.10 -4.01 10.08
C GLU A 5 -10.69 -4.18 9.51
N VAL A 6 -9.76 -4.64 10.33
CA VAL A 6 -8.37 -4.86 9.93
C VAL A 6 -7.88 -6.20 10.45
N ASP A 7 -7.55 -7.08 9.53
CA ASP A 7 -6.90 -8.35 9.81
C ASP A 7 -5.41 -8.26 9.52
N VAL A 8 -4.59 -8.68 10.48
CA VAL A 8 -3.13 -8.75 10.32
C VAL A 8 -2.77 -10.16 9.89
N VAL A 9 -2.62 -10.37 8.59
CA VAL A 9 -2.35 -11.70 8.01
C VAL A 9 -0.93 -12.20 8.25
N ALA A 10 0.02 -11.29 8.49
CA ALA A 10 1.42 -11.63 8.80
C ALA A 10 2.09 -10.53 9.60
N SER A 11 2.96 -10.93 10.52
CA SER A 11 3.78 -10.00 11.32
C SER A 11 5.04 -10.69 11.79
N SER A 12 6.15 -9.98 11.84
CA SER A 12 7.41 -10.43 12.47
C SER A 12 7.69 -9.66 13.77
N LYS A 13 6.66 -9.18 14.44
CA LYS A 13 6.75 -8.39 15.67
C LYS A 13 7.48 -9.14 16.79
N GLU A 14 7.31 -10.45 16.89
CA GLU A 14 7.97 -11.32 17.87
C GLU A 14 9.50 -11.31 17.74
N ALA A 15 9.99 -11.01 16.54
CA ALA A 15 11.42 -10.86 16.23
C ALA A 15 11.83 -9.41 15.96
N ASN A 16 11.13 -8.44 16.55
CA ASN A 16 11.38 -7.01 16.35
C ASN A 16 11.43 -6.59 14.87
N PHE A 17 10.56 -7.18 14.04
CA PHE A 17 10.45 -6.88 12.60
C PHE A 17 11.76 -7.09 11.81
N SER A 18 12.60 -8.02 12.25
CA SER A 18 13.92 -8.28 11.64
C SER A 18 13.88 -9.10 10.35
N TYR A 19 12.70 -9.58 9.95
CA TYR A 19 12.52 -10.34 8.71
C TYR A 19 11.18 -10.03 8.05
N ILE A 20 11.05 -10.36 6.77
CA ILE A 20 9.77 -10.29 6.04
C ILE A 20 9.07 -11.64 6.15
N PRO A 21 7.86 -11.71 6.73
CA PRO A 21 7.08 -12.93 6.82
C PRO A 21 6.76 -13.49 5.42
N LYS A 22 6.71 -14.83 5.32
CA LYS A 22 6.37 -15.55 4.10
C LYS A 22 5.35 -16.64 4.40
N GLY A 23 4.66 -17.14 3.36
CA GLY A 23 3.73 -18.26 3.49
C GLY A 23 2.43 -17.90 4.20
N TYR A 24 2.07 -16.63 4.29
CA TYR A 24 0.75 -16.18 4.74
C TYR A 24 -0.28 -16.32 3.62
N THR A 25 -1.53 -16.46 4.01
CA THR A 25 -2.67 -16.46 3.09
C THR A 25 -3.47 -15.18 3.28
N VAL A 26 -3.80 -14.51 2.18
CA VAL A 26 -4.72 -13.35 2.19
C VAL A 26 -6.12 -13.88 1.93
N PRO A 27 -7.13 -13.56 2.78
CA PRO A 27 -8.52 -13.93 2.51
C PRO A 27 -9.03 -13.29 1.21
N ASP A 28 -9.87 -14.01 0.47
CA ASP A 28 -10.45 -13.51 -0.80
C ASP A 28 -11.66 -12.58 -0.59
N ASP A 29 -12.17 -12.47 0.63
CA ASP A 29 -13.36 -11.70 1.02
C ASP A 29 -13.02 -10.34 1.65
N VAL A 30 -11.80 -9.86 1.46
CA VAL A 30 -11.37 -8.53 1.94
C VAL A 30 -11.44 -7.48 0.82
N ASP A 31 -11.68 -6.24 1.18
CA ASP A 31 -11.75 -5.12 0.22
C ASP A 31 -10.40 -4.88 -0.48
N TYR A 32 -9.29 -5.06 0.23
CA TYR A 32 -7.93 -4.95 -0.33
C TYR A 32 -6.89 -5.55 0.61
N PHE A 33 -5.74 -5.89 0.05
CA PHE A 33 -4.52 -6.21 0.80
C PHE A 33 -3.57 -5.02 0.81
N HIS A 34 -3.16 -4.60 2.00
CA HIS A 34 -2.22 -3.49 2.18
C HIS A 34 -0.88 -3.96 2.72
N PHE A 35 0.21 -3.43 2.19
CA PHE A 35 1.54 -3.62 2.75
C PHE A 35 2.41 -2.36 2.61
N THR A 36 3.45 -2.29 3.43
CA THR A 36 4.52 -1.29 3.31
C THR A 36 5.75 -1.96 2.72
N SER A 37 6.22 -1.50 1.56
CA SER A 37 7.30 -2.16 0.81
C SER A 37 8.65 -2.11 1.51
N ASN A 38 8.94 -1.03 2.23
CA ASN A 38 10.19 -0.86 2.96
C ASN A 38 9.98 -0.29 4.36
N ASN A 39 10.39 -1.04 5.37
CA ASN A 39 10.38 -0.60 6.75
C ASN A 39 11.67 0.15 7.07
N THR A 40 11.62 1.47 7.05
CA THR A 40 12.78 2.35 7.27
C THR A 40 13.40 2.20 8.65
N ILE A 41 12.59 1.90 9.68
CA ILE A 41 13.04 1.82 11.07
C ILE A 41 13.85 0.55 11.32
N TYR A 42 13.37 -0.59 10.80
CA TYR A 42 13.97 -1.90 11.05
C TYR A 42 14.83 -2.41 9.89
N GLY A 43 14.88 -1.67 8.76
CA GLY A 43 15.74 -1.98 7.63
C GLY A 43 15.32 -3.23 6.84
N THR A 44 14.03 -3.58 6.85
CA THR A 44 13.51 -4.70 6.07
C THR A 44 12.74 -4.21 4.85
N GLU A 45 13.04 -4.79 3.68
CA GLU A 45 12.46 -4.41 2.39
C GLU A 45 11.87 -5.63 1.68
N MET A 46 10.62 -5.50 1.19
CA MET A 46 9.99 -6.48 0.32
C MET A 46 10.44 -6.24 -1.13
N ARG A 47 11.32 -7.11 -1.63
CA ARG A 47 11.83 -7.03 -3.03
C ARG A 47 11.03 -7.86 -4.01
N PHE A 48 9.82 -8.23 -3.64
CA PHE A 48 8.87 -8.96 -4.48
C PHE A 48 7.49 -8.34 -4.32
N ASP A 49 6.70 -8.41 -5.36
CA ASP A 49 5.31 -7.98 -5.31
C ASP A 49 4.46 -9.13 -4.76
N PRO A 50 3.59 -8.89 -3.76
CA PRO A 50 2.68 -9.91 -3.29
C PRO A 50 1.78 -10.42 -4.44
N ASP A 51 1.63 -11.74 -4.54
CA ASP A 51 0.70 -12.36 -5.48
C ASP A 51 -0.61 -12.66 -4.73
N VAL A 52 -1.62 -11.83 -4.99
CA VAL A 52 -2.91 -11.85 -4.30
C VAL A 52 -4.06 -11.70 -5.30
N ASN A 53 -5.22 -12.24 -4.97
CA ASN A 53 -6.42 -12.19 -5.81
C ASN A 53 -7.35 -11.01 -5.47
N VAL A 54 -6.93 -10.16 -4.54
CA VAL A 54 -7.71 -8.99 -4.09
C VAL A 54 -6.96 -7.71 -4.45
N PRO A 55 -7.61 -6.54 -4.48
CA PRO A 55 -6.96 -5.27 -4.77
C PRO A 55 -5.70 -5.05 -3.93
N LEU A 56 -4.59 -4.70 -4.57
CA LEU A 56 -3.29 -4.52 -3.93
C LEU A 56 -2.98 -3.05 -3.69
N VAL A 57 -2.74 -2.69 -2.43
CA VAL A 57 -2.40 -1.32 -2.00
C VAL A 57 -1.02 -1.30 -1.35
N ALA A 58 -0.13 -0.44 -1.82
CA ALA A 58 1.24 -0.35 -1.32
C ALA A 58 1.60 1.04 -0.81
N ASP A 59 2.17 1.10 0.40
CA ASP A 59 2.95 2.25 0.87
C ASP A 59 4.40 2.07 0.40
N MET A 60 4.84 2.92 -0.52
CA MET A 60 6.21 2.96 -1.03
C MET A 60 6.95 4.24 -0.65
N SER A 61 6.56 4.89 0.45
CA SER A 61 7.11 6.20 0.84
C SER A 61 8.63 6.21 0.95
N SER A 62 9.25 5.12 1.37
CA SER A 62 10.69 5.07 1.59
C SER A 62 11.52 4.45 0.47
N ASP A 63 10.89 3.83 -0.54
CA ASP A 63 11.59 3.13 -1.62
C ASP A 63 11.01 3.35 -3.02
N ILE A 64 10.00 4.22 -3.16
CA ILE A 64 9.45 4.54 -4.49
C ILE A 64 10.55 5.02 -5.44
N PHE A 65 10.53 4.55 -6.69
CA PHE A 65 11.54 4.80 -7.73
C PHE A 65 12.95 4.28 -7.42
N SER A 66 13.15 3.50 -6.36
CA SER A 66 14.44 2.86 -6.08
C SER A 66 14.74 1.68 -7.01
N ARG A 67 13.71 1.06 -7.57
CA ARG A 67 13.78 -0.08 -8.47
C ARG A 67 12.63 -0.07 -9.49
N PRO A 68 12.77 -0.76 -10.64
CA PRO A 68 11.64 -1.04 -11.51
C PRO A 68 10.59 -1.90 -10.78
N ILE A 69 9.32 -1.56 -10.96
CA ILE A 69 8.16 -2.34 -10.50
C ILE A 69 7.17 -2.50 -11.64
N ASP A 70 6.39 -3.57 -11.60
CA ASP A 70 5.25 -3.74 -12.51
C ASP A 70 4.01 -3.11 -11.88
N ILE A 71 3.72 -1.86 -12.26
CA ILE A 71 2.58 -1.10 -11.72
C ILE A 71 1.23 -1.74 -12.04
N SER A 72 1.14 -2.61 -13.04
CA SER A 72 -0.12 -3.27 -13.41
C SER A 72 -0.64 -4.23 -12.33
N LYS A 73 0.22 -4.64 -11.41
CA LYS A 73 -0.14 -5.49 -10.27
C LYS A 73 -0.82 -4.75 -9.13
N TYR A 74 -0.78 -3.43 -9.13
CA TYR A 74 -1.25 -2.60 -8.02
C TYR A 74 -2.53 -1.86 -8.38
N ASP A 75 -3.44 -1.76 -7.45
CA ASP A 75 -4.61 -0.90 -7.56
C ASP A 75 -4.30 0.51 -7.05
N ILE A 76 -3.53 0.60 -5.96
CA ILE A 76 -3.06 1.88 -5.43
C ILE A 76 -1.62 1.75 -4.96
N ILE A 77 -0.76 2.66 -5.40
CA ILE A 77 0.55 2.92 -4.80
C ILE A 77 0.52 4.33 -4.25
N TYR A 78 0.95 4.53 -3.01
CA TYR A 78 1.13 5.86 -2.48
C TYR A 78 2.48 6.04 -1.82
N ALA A 79 2.97 7.29 -1.80
CA ALA A 79 4.25 7.64 -1.22
C ALA A 79 4.27 9.07 -0.71
N GLY A 80 4.61 9.26 0.56
CA GLY A 80 5.02 10.56 1.08
C GLY A 80 6.39 10.94 0.52
N ALA A 81 6.52 12.15 -0.02
CA ALA A 81 7.70 12.53 -0.79
C ALA A 81 9.00 12.61 0.03
N GLN A 82 8.91 12.93 1.31
CA GLN A 82 10.03 13.34 2.18
C GLN A 82 11.13 12.29 2.41
N LYS A 83 10.98 11.08 1.89
CA LYS A 83 12.01 10.04 2.01
C LYS A 83 12.77 9.88 0.68
N ASN A 84 12.26 9.09 -0.24
CA ASN A 84 12.98 8.75 -1.47
C ASN A 84 12.61 9.58 -2.70
N LEU A 85 11.48 10.29 -2.68
CA LEU A 85 10.96 10.97 -3.86
C LEU A 85 11.44 12.43 -3.98
N ALA A 86 11.21 13.26 -2.93
CA ALA A 86 11.36 14.72 -3.03
C ALA A 86 11.38 15.36 -1.63
N PRO A 87 11.49 16.69 -1.50
CA PRO A 87 11.24 17.41 -0.26
C PRO A 87 9.82 17.14 0.31
N ALA A 88 9.66 17.35 1.62
CA ALA A 88 8.38 17.19 2.30
C ALA A 88 7.29 18.13 1.74
N GLY A 89 6.03 17.72 1.91
CA GLY A 89 4.85 18.54 1.59
C GLY A 89 4.02 18.02 0.42
N VAL A 90 4.46 16.94 -0.24
CA VAL A 90 3.74 16.30 -1.35
C VAL A 90 3.51 14.83 -1.02
N THR A 91 2.38 14.30 -1.44
CA THR A 91 2.10 12.86 -1.48
C THR A 91 1.79 12.48 -2.93
N LEU A 92 2.50 11.49 -3.44
CA LEU A 92 2.20 10.87 -4.73
C LEU A 92 1.20 9.74 -4.49
N ALA A 93 0.15 9.68 -5.31
CA ALA A 93 -0.74 8.53 -5.41
C ALA A 93 -0.84 8.10 -6.87
N ILE A 94 -0.57 6.84 -7.15
CA ILE A 94 -0.79 6.19 -8.43
C ILE A 94 -1.98 5.26 -8.24
N VAL A 95 -3.07 5.51 -8.94
CA VAL A 95 -4.35 4.81 -8.75
C VAL A 95 -4.79 4.23 -10.08
N ARG A 96 -5.16 2.95 -10.10
CA ARG A 96 -5.82 2.34 -11.26
C ARG A 96 -7.16 3.01 -11.49
N VAL A 97 -7.45 3.34 -12.73
CA VAL A 97 -8.69 4.03 -13.09
C VAL A 97 -9.92 3.20 -12.73
N ASP A 98 -9.85 1.90 -12.94
CA ASP A 98 -10.93 0.97 -12.62
C ASP A 98 -11.08 0.66 -11.12
N ALA A 99 -10.14 1.09 -10.27
CA ALA A 99 -10.30 1.04 -8.82
C ALA A 99 -11.16 2.18 -8.27
N LEU A 100 -11.51 3.16 -9.10
CA LEU A 100 -12.34 4.30 -8.70
C LEU A 100 -13.83 3.98 -8.83
N GLY A 101 -14.67 4.59 -7.99
CA GLY A 101 -16.12 4.56 -8.13
C GLY A 101 -16.84 3.36 -7.54
N HIS A 102 -16.15 2.50 -6.78
CA HIS A 102 -16.75 1.31 -6.15
C HIS A 102 -17.33 1.55 -4.74
N VAL A 103 -17.41 2.80 -4.31
CA VAL A 103 -17.88 3.15 -2.96
C VAL A 103 -19.26 3.79 -3.03
N ASP A 104 -20.28 3.12 -2.48
CA ASP A 104 -21.67 3.60 -2.48
C ASP A 104 -21.97 4.66 -1.43
N ARG A 105 -21.08 4.84 -0.45
CA ARG A 105 -21.22 5.86 0.60
C ARG A 105 -20.76 7.24 0.10
N PRO A 106 -21.32 8.35 0.63
CA PRO A 106 -20.78 9.68 0.36
C PRO A 106 -19.32 9.81 0.77
N ILE A 107 -18.46 10.20 -0.17
CA ILE A 107 -17.05 10.46 0.06
C ILE A 107 -16.84 11.98 0.14
N PRO A 108 -16.23 12.53 1.21
CA PRO A 108 -15.81 13.92 1.24
C PRO A 108 -14.95 14.27 0.03
N THR A 109 -15.15 15.45 -0.57
CA THR A 109 -14.45 15.88 -1.79
C THR A 109 -12.94 15.68 -1.74
N MET A 110 -12.31 16.01 -0.62
CA MET A 110 -10.85 15.86 -0.44
C MET A 110 -10.36 14.41 -0.36
N LEU A 111 -11.25 13.45 -0.13
CA LEU A 111 -10.93 12.02 -0.08
C LEU A 111 -11.33 11.30 -1.39
N ASN A 112 -11.93 12.01 -2.32
CA ASN A 112 -12.32 11.46 -3.61
C ASN A 112 -11.20 11.67 -4.62
N TYR A 113 -10.48 10.60 -4.98
CA TYR A 113 -9.37 10.67 -5.92
C TYR A 113 -9.75 11.23 -7.30
N ALA A 114 -10.98 11.02 -7.77
CA ALA A 114 -11.45 11.60 -9.04
C ALA A 114 -11.46 13.14 -9.05
N THR A 115 -11.42 13.79 -7.87
CA THR A 115 -11.39 15.25 -7.75
C THR A 115 -9.98 15.82 -7.96
N HIS A 116 -8.94 14.99 -7.85
CA HIS A 116 -7.53 15.41 -7.88
C HIS A 116 -6.83 15.14 -9.21
N ASN A 117 -7.54 14.77 -10.24
CA ASN A 117 -7.04 14.56 -11.60
C ASN A 117 -6.93 15.87 -12.38
#